data_b98924cedf496c65ea299e63d60694ea
#
_entry.id   b98924cedf496c65ea299e63d60694ea
#
_cell.length_a   1.000
_cell.length_b   1.000
_cell.length_c   1.000
_cell.angle_alpha   90.00
_cell.angle_beta   90.00
_cell.angle_gamma   90.00
#
_symmetry.space_group_name_H-M   'P 1'
#
loop_
_entity.id
_entity.type
_entity.pdbx_description
1 polymer ?
#
loop_
_entity_poly.entity_id
_entity_poly.type
_entity_poly.pdbx_seq_one_letter_code
_entity_poly.pdbx_strand_id
1 'polypeptide(L)'
;NPSENSYGNDQSYNSNISVDIMKKYTEALNYLLGSNKHKAVLDDMTIVFWAMEPEETCEDLFSQLIWSQADQMNAEDTEAMLKKLVEDANAGYLTEQRLASMEEIHPDVDFYMLGLKPNSSRLSVKFLIRRKYADVLWNIARFQRELQITREVKPVYLSWIKKELISPKSKNDKVNPALMARQFEAMIYGCDYPNALLETMVRRVRIDSGRKKMNDVRIGVIKACLNRKNVGEEIKVALDKENTNQAYLCGRLFAILERLQQEASNYSLNRTVKDAYFASASTRPLLVFPKLINLANQSYLKKAQYPMFYNKLIGEVMVKLNGGFPDHFSLKEQGEFIVGYYQQNQAFYEKKNQEDREDERYGTGK
;
A
#
# COMPACT_ATOMS: atom_id res chain seq x y z
N ASN A 1 1.77 -7.11 -38.82
CA ASN A 1 2.52 -8.08 -39.62
C ASN A 1 3.95 -8.12 -39.16
N PRO A 2 4.54 -9.30 -38.89
CA PRO A 2 5.98 -9.45 -38.73
C PRO A 2 6.66 -8.93 -40.01
N SER A 3 7.85 -8.35 -39.89
CA SER A 3 8.61 -7.89 -41.04
C SER A 3 8.96 -9.08 -41.93
N GLU A 4 9.15 -8.83 -43.24
CA GLU A 4 9.55 -9.85 -44.23
C GLU A 4 10.77 -10.68 -43.81
N ASN A 5 11.61 -10.16 -42.90
CA ASN A 5 12.78 -10.82 -42.35
C ASN A 5 12.50 -11.69 -41.12
N SER A 6 11.26 -11.75 -40.65
CA SER A 6 10.90 -12.59 -39.50
C SER A 6 10.52 -13.98 -40.00
N TYR A 7 11.27 -14.97 -39.57
CA TYR A 7 11.06 -16.39 -39.90
C TYR A 7 11.24 -16.80 -41.38
N GLY A 8 11.77 -15.91 -42.22
CA GLY A 8 12.02 -16.21 -43.64
C GLY A 8 10.78 -16.39 -44.52
N ASN A 9 9.62 -15.95 -44.05
CA ASN A 9 8.33 -16.04 -44.77
C ASN A 9 7.78 -14.66 -45.13
N ASP A 10 7.10 -14.56 -46.23
CA ASP A 10 6.43 -13.34 -46.67
C ASP A 10 5.16 -13.09 -45.85
N GLN A 11 4.99 -11.86 -45.37
CA GLN A 11 3.80 -11.26 -44.78
C GLN A 11 2.75 -12.19 -44.17
N SER A 12 1.75 -12.65 -44.90
CA SER A 12 0.60 -13.44 -44.41
C SER A 12 0.98 -14.88 -44.00
N TYR A 13 2.06 -15.43 -44.53
CA TYR A 13 2.57 -16.76 -44.15
C TYR A 13 3.13 -16.78 -42.73
N ASN A 14 3.39 -15.62 -42.12
CA ASN A 14 3.78 -15.51 -40.72
C ASN A 14 2.59 -15.53 -39.74
N SER A 15 1.35 -15.63 -40.25
CA SER A 15 0.14 -15.69 -39.43
C SER A 15 -0.70 -16.91 -39.80
N ASN A 16 -0.82 -17.85 -38.86
CA ASN A 16 -1.66 -19.05 -39.00
C ASN A 16 -3.13 -18.81 -38.64
N ILE A 17 -3.57 -17.54 -38.62
CA ILE A 17 -4.92 -17.15 -38.19
C ILE A 17 -5.75 -16.86 -39.43
N SER A 18 -6.96 -17.43 -39.56
CA SER A 18 -7.89 -17.13 -40.63
C SER A 18 -8.39 -15.70 -40.56
N VAL A 19 -8.80 -15.15 -41.70
CA VAL A 19 -9.37 -13.77 -41.79
C VAL A 19 -10.61 -13.64 -40.89
N ASP A 20 -11.44 -14.67 -40.79
CA ASP A 20 -12.63 -14.65 -39.96
C ASP A 20 -12.30 -14.58 -38.46
N ILE A 21 -11.31 -15.35 -38.01
CA ILE A 21 -10.82 -15.27 -36.62
C ILE A 21 -10.21 -13.89 -36.36
N MET A 22 -9.43 -13.36 -37.31
CA MET A 22 -8.86 -12.03 -37.20
C MET A 22 -9.94 -10.94 -37.03
N LYS A 23 -11.01 -10.99 -37.80
CA LYS A 23 -12.15 -10.06 -37.66
C LYS A 23 -12.80 -10.18 -36.30
N LYS A 24 -13.11 -11.39 -35.85
CA LYS A 24 -13.75 -11.65 -34.54
C LYS A 24 -12.96 -11.10 -33.37
N TYR A 25 -11.65 -11.39 -33.29
CA TYR A 25 -10.86 -10.87 -32.16
C TYR A 25 -10.65 -9.37 -32.25
N THR A 26 -10.60 -8.79 -33.47
CA THR A 26 -10.48 -7.34 -33.65
C THR A 26 -11.76 -6.63 -33.20
N GLU A 27 -12.91 -7.15 -33.55
CA GLU A 27 -14.23 -6.63 -33.12
C GLU A 27 -14.39 -6.74 -31.61
N ALA A 28 -14.05 -7.88 -31.00
CA ALA A 28 -14.08 -8.08 -29.57
C ALA A 28 -13.14 -7.12 -28.83
N LEU A 29 -11.90 -6.95 -29.33
CA LEU A 29 -10.95 -6.00 -28.76
C LEU A 29 -11.42 -4.55 -28.86
N ASN A 30 -11.99 -4.16 -30.00
CA ASN A 30 -12.56 -2.82 -30.19
C ASN A 30 -13.74 -2.57 -29.25
N TYR A 31 -14.59 -3.56 -29.02
CA TYR A 31 -15.67 -3.49 -28.05
C TYR A 31 -15.11 -3.27 -26.63
N LEU A 32 -14.16 -4.08 -26.18
CA LEU A 32 -13.54 -3.96 -24.87
C LEU A 32 -12.83 -2.60 -24.69
N LEU A 33 -12.12 -2.13 -25.70
CA LEU A 33 -11.44 -0.83 -25.68
C LEU A 33 -12.43 0.35 -25.72
N GLY A 34 -13.60 0.17 -26.31
CA GLY A 34 -14.68 1.17 -26.36
C GLY A 34 -15.45 1.29 -25.04
N SER A 35 -15.47 0.23 -24.22
CA SER A 35 -16.24 0.17 -22.98
C SER A 35 -15.42 0.64 -21.78
N ASN A 36 -15.99 1.53 -20.95
CA ASN A 36 -15.37 1.93 -19.69
C ASN A 36 -15.51 0.85 -18.61
N LYS A 37 -16.45 -0.09 -18.76
CA LYS A 37 -16.63 -1.20 -17.83
C LYS A 37 -15.57 -2.29 -17.96
N HIS A 38 -14.98 -2.44 -19.16
CA HIS A 38 -14.04 -3.51 -19.48
C HIS A 38 -12.60 -3.04 -19.64
N LYS A 39 -12.30 -1.77 -19.35
CA LYS A 39 -10.95 -1.25 -19.47
C LYS A 39 -10.54 -0.38 -18.31
N ALA A 40 -9.26 -0.38 -18.07
CA ALA A 40 -8.61 0.55 -17.16
C ALA A 40 -7.29 1.05 -17.76
N VAL A 41 -6.94 2.29 -17.49
CA VAL A 41 -5.70 2.90 -17.99
C VAL A 41 -4.69 2.99 -16.85
N LEU A 42 -3.59 2.30 -17.02
CA LEU A 42 -2.46 2.31 -16.10
C LEU A 42 -1.26 2.96 -16.80
N ASP A 43 -1.12 4.28 -16.65
CA ASP A 43 -0.16 5.12 -17.37
C ASP A 43 -0.33 5.10 -18.89
N ASP A 44 0.63 4.50 -19.60
CA ASP A 44 0.64 4.32 -21.04
C ASP A 44 0.16 2.93 -21.48
N MET A 45 -0.29 2.12 -20.52
CA MET A 45 -0.83 0.79 -20.75
C MET A 45 -2.34 0.79 -20.50
N THR A 46 -3.10 0.23 -21.44
CA THR A 46 -4.52 -0.05 -21.27
C THR A 46 -4.68 -1.52 -20.91
N ILE A 47 -5.35 -1.79 -19.82
CA ILE A 47 -5.72 -3.15 -19.41
C ILE A 47 -7.18 -3.33 -19.79
N VAL A 48 -7.48 -4.30 -20.65
CA VAL A 48 -8.85 -4.75 -20.89
C VAL A 48 -9.08 -6.07 -20.16
N PHE A 49 -10.30 -6.28 -19.66
CA PHE A 49 -10.63 -7.45 -18.86
C PHE A 49 -12.06 -7.91 -19.15
N TRP A 50 -12.30 -9.21 -19.01
CA TRP A 50 -13.59 -9.83 -19.25
C TRP A 50 -13.70 -11.18 -18.56
N ALA A 51 -14.92 -11.59 -18.20
CA ALA A 51 -15.25 -12.94 -17.80
C ALA A 51 -15.55 -13.82 -19.04
N MET A 52 -15.33 -15.14 -18.94
CA MET A 52 -15.62 -16.06 -20.04
C MET A 52 -17.12 -16.18 -20.30
N GLU A 53 -17.91 -16.08 -19.26
CA GLU A 53 -19.36 -15.97 -19.33
C GLU A 53 -19.75 -14.50 -19.14
N PRO A 54 -20.75 -13.99 -19.88
CA PRO A 54 -21.13 -12.58 -19.81
C PRO A 54 -21.79 -12.26 -18.46
N GLU A 55 -20.99 -11.92 -17.50
CA GLU A 55 -21.42 -11.47 -16.18
C GLU A 55 -20.89 -10.06 -15.93
N GLU A 56 -21.70 -9.06 -16.23
CA GLU A 56 -21.37 -7.66 -16.03
C GLU A 56 -20.93 -7.36 -14.58
N THR A 57 -21.40 -8.14 -13.61
CA THR A 57 -21.07 -7.99 -12.19
C THR A 57 -19.59 -8.22 -11.88
N CYS A 58 -18.97 -9.23 -12.53
CA CYS A 58 -17.54 -9.53 -12.31
C CYS A 58 -16.65 -8.40 -12.81
N GLU A 59 -16.94 -7.86 -13.97
CA GLU A 59 -16.16 -6.77 -14.59
C GLU A 59 -16.35 -5.46 -13.83
N ASP A 60 -17.57 -5.12 -13.48
CA ASP A 60 -17.88 -3.90 -12.72
C ASP A 60 -17.19 -3.93 -11.35
N LEU A 61 -17.30 -5.05 -10.62
CA LEU A 61 -16.65 -5.23 -9.33
C LEU A 61 -15.13 -5.15 -9.45
N PHE A 62 -14.53 -5.84 -10.41
CA PHE A 62 -13.08 -5.79 -10.63
C PHE A 62 -12.60 -4.35 -10.94
N SER A 63 -13.31 -3.63 -11.79
CA SER A 63 -13.01 -2.25 -12.14
C SER A 63 -13.02 -1.34 -10.91
N GLN A 64 -14.05 -1.46 -10.08
CA GLN A 64 -14.22 -0.64 -8.90
C GLN A 64 -13.18 -0.96 -7.81
N LEU A 65 -12.90 -2.26 -7.57
CA LEU A 65 -11.93 -2.69 -6.54
C LEU A 65 -10.51 -2.19 -6.78
N ILE A 66 -10.13 -1.96 -8.03
CA ILE A 66 -8.75 -1.64 -8.40
C ILE A 66 -8.54 -0.15 -8.64
N TRP A 67 -9.49 0.54 -9.30
CA TRP A 67 -9.26 1.90 -9.79
C TRP A 67 -10.01 3.01 -9.07
N SER A 68 -11.00 2.74 -8.23
CA SER A 68 -11.83 3.77 -7.59
C SER A 68 -12.31 4.79 -8.63
N GLN A 69 -13.20 4.42 -9.51
CA GLN A 69 -13.86 5.38 -10.38
C GLN A 69 -14.91 6.14 -9.56
N ALA A 70 -14.53 7.31 -9.06
CA ALA A 70 -15.38 8.16 -8.21
C ALA A 70 -16.68 8.63 -8.88
N ASP A 71 -16.84 8.37 -10.17
CA ASP A 71 -17.98 8.85 -10.97
C ASP A 71 -19.05 7.79 -11.24
N GLN A 72 -18.96 6.58 -10.64
CA GLN A 72 -19.97 5.53 -10.83
C GLN A 72 -20.93 5.46 -9.64
N MET A 73 -22.22 5.36 -9.93
CA MET A 73 -23.35 5.43 -8.99
C MET A 73 -23.37 4.38 -7.85
N ASN A 74 -22.44 3.41 -7.82
CA ASN A 74 -22.38 2.33 -6.85
C ASN A 74 -21.09 2.31 -6.00
N ALA A 75 -20.41 3.46 -5.86
CA ALA A 75 -19.15 3.53 -5.12
C ALA A 75 -19.29 3.11 -3.64
N GLU A 76 -20.40 3.44 -2.99
CA GLU A 76 -20.66 3.10 -1.59
C GLU A 76 -20.86 1.60 -1.38
N ASP A 77 -21.60 0.93 -2.27
CA ASP A 77 -21.85 -0.52 -2.19
C ASP A 77 -20.56 -1.31 -2.40
N THR A 78 -19.74 -0.87 -3.33
CA THR A 78 -18.45 -1.52 -3.62
C THR A 78 -17.43 -1.31 -2.51
N GLU A 79 -17.40 -0.12 -1.91
CA GLU A 79 -16.55 0.15 -0.74
C GLU A 79 -16.99 -0.72 0.43
N ALA A 80 -18.29 -0.86 0.67
CA ALA A 80 -18.83 -1.75 1.69
C ALA A 80 -18.48 -3.22 1.42
N MET A 81 -18.58 -3.67 0.17
CA MET A 81 -18.20 -5.02 -0.23
C MET A 81 -16.69 -5.27 -0.07
N LEU A 82 -15.86 -4.34 -0.52
CA LEU A 82 -14.41 -4.45 -0.35
C LEU A 82 -14.01 -4.48 1.12
N LYS A 83 -14.63 -3.64 1.93
CA LYS A 83 -14.44 -3.63 3.39
C LYS A 83 -14.79 -4.99 3.99
N LYS A 84 -15.94 -5.55 3.63
CA LYS A 84 -16.37 -6.87 4.08
C LYS A 84 -15.41 -7.98 3.64
N LEU A 85 -14.93 -7.95 2.39
CA LEU A 85 -13.92 -8.91 1.89
C LEU A 85 -12.62 -8.84 2.72
N VAL A 86 -12.16 -7.63 3.06
CA VAL A 86 -10.96 -7.42 3.88
C VAL A 86 -11.19 -7.88 5.32
N GLU A 87 -12.35 -7.60 5.89
CA GLU A 87 -12.73 -8.05 7.23
C GLU A 87 -12.80 -9.59 7.31
N ASP A 88 -13.45 -10.24 6.34
CA ASP A 88 -13.52 -11.70 6.24
C ASP A 88 -12.12 -12.31 6.02
N ALA A 89 -11.26 -11.68 5.23
CA ALA A 89 -9.85 -12.10 5.06
C ALA A 89 -9.03 -11.98 6.35
N ASN A 90 -9.22 -10.90 7.11
CA ASN A 90 -8.55 -10.69 8.40
C ASN A 90 -9.01 -11.68 9.46
N ALA A 91 -10.28 -12.06 9.44
CA ALA A 91 -10.85 -13.04 10.34
C ALA A 91 -10.54 -14.50 9.94
N GLY A 92 -9.91 -14.73 8.78
CA GLY A 92 -9.66 -16.06 8.25
C GLY A 92 -10.90 -16.76 7.67
N TYR A 93 -11.97 -16.03 7.47
CA TYR A 93 -13.27 -16.56 6.95
C TYR A 93 -13.40 -16.47 5.43
N LEU A 94 -12.43 -15.88 4.73
CA LEU A 94 -12.48 -15.79 3.28
C LEU A 94 -12.19 -17.18 2.68
N THR A 95 -13.22 -17.92 2.36
CA THR A 95 -13.17 -19.24 1.70
C THR A 95 -13.87 -19.16 0.36
N GLU A 96 -13.61 -20.14 -0.54
CA GLU A 96 -14.35 -20.24 -1.80
C GLU A 96 -15.87 -20.31 -1.58
N GLN A 97 -16.31 -21.05 -0.54
CA GLN A 97 -17.72 -21.13 -0.17
C GLN A 97 -18.28 -19.78 0.30
N ARG A 98 -17.49 -18.97 0.97
CA ARG A 98 -17.88 -17.63 1.40
C ARG A 98 -17.99 -16.67 0.22
N LEU A 99 -17.03 -16.72 -0.71
CA LEU A 99 -17.09 -15.97 -1.96
C LEU A 99 -18.31 -16.38 -2.80
N ALA A 100 -18.60 -17.68 -2.91
CA ALA A 100 -19.78 -18.19 -3.62
C ALA A 100 -21.12 -17.82 -2.95
N SER A 101 -21.14 -17.57 -1.63
CA SER A 101 -22.35 -17.12 -0.91
C SER A 101 -22.63 -15.62 -1.04
N MET A 102 -21.74 -14.86 -1.65
CA MET A 102 -22.01 -13.49 -2.07
C MET A 102 -22.85 -13.58 -3.34
N GLU A 103 -24.13 -13.23 -3.27
CA GLU A 103 -25.19 -13.51 -4.24
C GLU A 103 -24.90 -13.11 -5.71
N GLU A 104 -23.81 -12.41 -5.96
CA GLU A 104 -23.47 -11.83 -7.27
C GLU A 104 -22.12 -12.33 -7.83
N ILE A 105 -21.49 -13.34 -7.19
CA ILE A 105 -20.14 -13.78 -7.58
C ILE A 105 -20.18 -15.23 -8.06
N HIS A 106 -19.79 -15.45 -9.32
CA HIS A 106 -19.52 -16.78 -9.86
C HIS A 106 -18.01 -17.10 -9.74
N PRO A 107 -17.57 -17.79 -8.68
CA PRO A 107 -16.16 -17.96 -8.35
C PRO A 107 -15.39 -18.77 -9.40
N ASP A 108 -16.04 -19.71 -10.07
CA ASP A 108 -15.43 -20.65 -11.02
C ASP A 108 -15.27 -20.10 -12.44
N VAL A 109 -15.76 -18.90 -12.71
CA VAL A 109 -15.66 -18.27 -14.03
C VAL A 109 -14.20 -17.96 -14.35
N ASP A 110 -13.76 -18.27 -15.58
CA ASP A 110 -12.48 -17.86 -16.09
C ASP A 110 -12.50 -16.36 -16.38
N PHE A 111 -11.61 -15.62 -15.74
CA PHE A 111 -11.43 -14.18 -15.87
C PHE A 111 -10.13 -13.86 -16.60
N TYR A 112 -10.20 -12.99 -17.57
CA TYR A 112 -9.09 -12.62 -18.44
C TYR A 112 -8.72 -11.16 -18.27
N MET A 113 -7.42 -10.88 -18.35
CA MET A 113 -6.88 -9.52 -18.32
C MET A 113 -5.78 -9.42 -19.38
N LEU A 114 -5.90 -8.45 -20.28
CA LEU A 114 -4.98 -8.22 -21.38
C LEU A 114 -4.38 -6.82 -21.28
N GLY A 115 -3.07 -6.74 -21.04
CA GLY A 115 -2.31 -5.48 -21.01
C GLY A 115 -1.83 -5.08 -22.39
N LEU A 116 -2.24 -3.90 -22.87
CA LEU A 116 -1.94 -3.36 -24.16
C LEU A 116 -1.20 -2.03 -24.05
N LYS A 117 -0.14 -1.86 -24.84
CA LYS A 117 0.58 -0.59 -24.92
C LYS A 117 0.66 -0.12 -26.37
N PRO A 118 0.30 1.14 -26.66
CA PRO A 118 0.54 1.74 -27.97
C PRO A 118 2.04 1.76 -28.31
N ASN A 119 2.37 1.36 -29.52
CA ASN A 119 3.72 1.43 -30.08
C ASN A 119 3.65 1.93 -31.51
N SER A 120 3.72 3.24 -31.69
CA SER A 120 3.46 3.92 -32.97
C SER A 120 2.08 3.54 -33.52
N SER A 121 2.02 2.91 -34.69
CA SER A 121 0.79 2.44 -35.34
C SER A 121 0.34 1.04 -34.91
N ARG A 122 1.00 0.43 -33.90
CA ARG A 122 0.74 -0.95 -33.46
C ARG A 122 0.38 -0.99 -31.98
N LEU A 123 -0.33 -2.04 -31.58
CA LEU A 123 -0.54 -2.40 -30.17
C LEU A 123 0.44 -3.50 -29.78
N SER A 124 1.17 -3.28 -28.69
CA SER A 124 2.06 -4.28 -28.10
C SER A 124 1.33 -4.94 -26.93
N VAL A 125 1.16 -6.25 -27.00
CA VAL A 125 0.67 -7.04 -25.87
C VAL A 125 1.79 -7.14 -24.82
N LYS A 126 1.49 -6.74 -23.59
CA LYS A 126 2.43 -6.78 -22.47
C LYS A 126 2.24 -8.03 -21.63
N PHE A 127 1.00 -8.42 -21.40
CA PHE A 127 0.65 -9.64 -20.71
C PHE A 127 -0.76 -10.09 -21.14
N LEU A 128 -1.01 -11.37 -20.98
CA LEU A 128 -2.34 -11.98 -20.98
C LEU A 128 -2.44 -12.89 -19.75
N ILE A 129 -3.35 -12.54 -18.86
CA ILE A 129 -3.59 -13.28 -17.62
C ILE A 129 -4.93 -13.99 -17.76
N ARG A 130 -4.95 -15.28 -17.42
CA ARG A 130 -6.17 -16.07 -17.25
C ARG A 130 -6.16 -16.66 -15.84
N ARG A 131 -7.21 -16.43 -15.07
CA ARG A 131 -7.39 -16.90 -13.70
C ARG A 131 -8.83 -17.21 -13.42
N LYS A 132 -9.10 -18.07 -12.43
CA LYS A 132 -10.43 -18.15 -11.84
C LYS A 132 -10.76 -16.85 -11.13
N TYR A 133 -11.99 -16.40 -11.23
CA TYR A 133 -12.41 -15.12 -10.64
C TYR A 133 -12.25 -15.13 -9.11
N ALA A 134 -12.52 -16.27 -8.45
CA ALA A 134 -12.25 -16.45 -7.03
C ALA A 134 -10.78 -16.16 -6.65
N ASP A 135 -9.80 -16.65 -7.44
CA ASP A 135 -8.39 -16.41 -7.21
C ASP A 135 -8.05 -14.92 -7.31
N VAL A 136 -8.67 -14.22 -8.25
CA VAL A 136 -8.50 -12.78 -8.45
C VAL A 136 -9.01 -12.02 -7.23
N LEU A 137 -10.22 -12.31 -6.78
CA LEU A 137 -10.82 -11.68 -5.59
C LEU A 137 -10.02 -11.99 -4.32
N TRP A 138 -9.60 -13.24 -4.14
CA TRP A 138 -8.73 -13.63 -3.02
C TRP A 138 -7.46 -12.81 -2.97
N ASN A 139 -6.77 -12.68 -4.10
CA ASN A 139 -5.53 -11.93 -4.18
C ASN A 139 -5.75 -10.41 -3.99
N ILE A 140 -6.87 -9.85 -4.46
CA ILE A 140 -7.27 -8.48 -4.18
C ILE A 140 -7.54 -8.27 -2.68
N ALA A 141 -8.31 -9.16 -2.05
CA ALA A 141 -8.58 -9.08 -0.62
C ALA A 141 -7.30 -9.21 0.21
N ARG A 142 -6.41 -10.15 -0.17
CA ARG A 142 -5.07 -10.27 0.42
C ARG A 142 -4.25 -8.99 0.27
N PHE A 143 -4.22 -8.41 -0.93
CA PHE A 143 -3.54 -7.14 -1.20
C PHE A 143 -4.07 -6.02 -0.31
N GLN A 144 -5.39 -5.88 -0.20
CA GLN A 144 -6.01 -4.88 0.67
C GLN A 144 -5.65 -5.09 2.15
N ARG A 145 -5.68 -6.34 2.64
CA ARG A 145 -5.27 -6.70 4.01
C ARG A 145 -3.81 -6.34 4.28
N GLU A 146 -2.92 -6.64 3.35
CA GLU A 146 -1.49 -6.33 3.48
C GLU A 146 -1.24 -4.82 3.59
N LEU A 147 -2.06 -3.99 2.94
CA LEU A 147 -1.97 -2.53 2.97
C LEU A 147 -2.55 -1.90 4.25
N GLN A 148 -3.37 -2.62 5.04
CA GLN A 148 -3.95 -2.05 6.26
C GLN A 148 -2.84 -1.74 7.28
N ILE A 149 -2.81 -0.51 7.75
CA ILE A 149 -1.82 -0.01 8.72
C ILE A 149 -2.47 0.53 10.00
N THR A 150 -3.75 0.71 9.98
CA THR A 150 -4.59 1.13 11.11
C THR A 150 -5.70 0.11 11.33
N ARG A 151 -6.36 0.14 12.50
CA ARG A 151 -7.48 -0.76 12.81
C ARG A 151 -8.72 -0.46 11.97
N GLU A 152 -8.87 0.77 11.54
CA GLU A 152 -9.93 1.15 10.61
C GLU A 152 -9.61 0.60 9.21
N VAL A 153 -10.51 -0.22 8.69
CA VAL A 153 -10.35 -0.80 7.34
C VAL A 153 -10.69 0.27 6.32
N LYS A 154 -9.67 0.66 5.54
CA LYS A 154 -9.81 1.64 4.45
C LYS A 154 -9.30 1.01 3.15
N PRO A 155 -10.12 0.97 2.09
CA PRO A 155 -9.67 0.53 0.79
C PRO A 155 -8.52 1.37 0.26
N VAL A 156 -7.55 0.74 -0.38
CA VAL A 156 -6.42 1.41 -1.04
C VAL A 156 -6.40 1.03 -2.52
N TYR A 157 -6.52 2.02 -3.38
CA TYR A 157 -6.59 1.83 -4.83
C TYR A 157 -5.22 2.01 -5.49
N LEU A 158 -5.00 1.33 -6.61
CA LEU A 158 -3.75 1.45 -7.39
C LEU A 158 -3.47 2.88 -7.82
N SER A 159 -4.50 3.66 -8.15
CA SER A 159 -4.38 5.06 -8.48
C SER A 159 -3.82 5.92 -7.34
N TRP A 160 -4.13 5.57 -6.09
CA TRP A 160 -3.58 6.24 -4.91
C TRP A 160 -2.11 5.87 -4.68
N ILE A 161 -1.77 4.58 -4.82
CA ILE A 161 -0.36 4.13 -4.75
C ILE A 161 0.46 4.84 -5.81
N LYS A 162 -0.04 4.94 -7.05
CA LYS A 162 0.60 5.67 -8.14
C LYS A 162 0.89 7.12 -7.77
N LYS A 163 -0.07 7.84 -7.18
CA LYS A 163 0.12 9.23 -6.74
C LYS A 163 1.24 9.37 -5.71
N GLU A 164 1.37 8.38 -4.83
CA GLU A 164 2.41 8.39 -3.79
C GLU A 164 3.82 8.08 -4.31
N LEU A 165 3.94 7.49 -5.48
CA LEU A 165 5.24 7.25 -6.13
C LEU A 165 5.84 8.54 -6.74
N ILE A 166 5.04 9.55 -7.01
CA ILE A 166 5.44 10.82 -7.63
C ILE A 166 5.73 11.88 -6.55
N SER A 167 6.70 12.74 -6.80
CA SER A 167 6.96 13.89 -5.94
C SER A 167 5.79 14.86 -5.92
N PRO A 168 5.25 15.26 -4.75
CA PRO A 168 4.24 16.31 -4.68
C PRO A 168 4.71 17.66 -5.23
N LYS A 169 6.03 17.84 -5.32
CA LYS A 169 6.67 19.06 -5.83
C LYS A 169 6.94 19.02 -7.34
N SER A 170 6.86 17.84 -7.94
CA SER A 170 7.10 17.69 -9.38
C SER A 170 5.80 17.81 -10.16
N LYS A 171 5.83 18.61 -11.20
CA LYS A 171 4.72 18.75 -12.16
C LYS A 171 4.86 17.78 -13.35
N ASN A 172 6.05 17.26 -13.59
CA ASN A 172 6.40 16.53 -14.82
C ASN A 172 6.85 15.07 -14.56
N ASP A 173 7.08 14.67 -13.31
CA ASP A 173 7.50 13.30 -13.02
C ASP A 173 6.37 12.32 -13.36
N LYS A 174 6.74 11.27 -14.07
CA LYS A 174 5.86 10.13 -14.35
C LYS A 174 6.35 8.91 -13.59
N VAL A 175 5.44 8.08 -13.16
CA VAL A 175 5.79 6.77 -12.60
C VAL A 175 6.39 5.91 -13.71
N ASN A 176 7.37 5.08 -13.37
CA ASN A 176 7.87 4.08 -14.31
C ASN A 176 6.75 3.08 -14.65
N PRO A 177 6.29 2.99 -15.91
CA PRO A 177 5.20 2.11 -16.30
C PRO A 177 5.47 0.64 -15.99
N ALA A 178 6.74 0.20 -16.08
CA ALA A 178 7.12 -1.17 -15.74
C ALA A 178 6.95 -1.47 -14.24
N LEU A 179 7.14 -0.46 -13.37
CA LEU A 179 6.91 -0.61 -11.94
C LEU A 179 5.43 -0.82 -11.66
N MET A 180 4.55 -0.04 -12.29
CA MET A 180 3.11 -0.17 -12.13
C MET A 180 2.56 -1.49 -12.69
N ALA A 181 3.08 -1.93 -13.83
CA ALA A 181 2.72 -3.23 -14.40
C ALA A 181 3.07 -4.39 -13.45
N ARG A 182 4.30 -4.39 -12.89
CA ARG A 182 4.72 -5.40 -11.92
C ARG A 182 3.95 -5.32 -10.60
N GLN A 183 3.57 -4.11 -10.17
CA GLN A 183 2.71 -3.93 -9.02
C GLN A 183 1.32 -4.55 -9.24
N PHE A 184 0.74 -4.32 -10.42
CA PHE A 184 -0.51 -4.93 -10.82
C PHE A 184 -0.41 -6.46 -10.86
N GLU A 185 0.64 -7.00 -11.50
CA GLU A 185 0.91 -8.44 -11.52
C GLU A 185 1.04 -9.01 -10.10
N ALA A 186 1.80 -8.35 -9.21
CA ALA A 186 1.96 -8.78 -7.83
C ALA A 186 0.63 -8.82 -7.05
N MET A 187 -0.27 -7.88 -7.35
CA MET A 187 -1.61 -7.87 -6.78
C MET A 187 -2.43 -9.06 -7.29
N ILE A 188 -2.45 -9.31 -8.61
CA ILE A 188 -3.30 -10.35 -9.23
C ILE A 188 -2.78 -11.77 -8.97
N TYR A 189 -1.46 -11.96 -8.99
CA TYR A 189 -0.86 -13.29 -8.77
C TYR A 189 -0.52 -13.59 -7.31
N GLY A 190 -0.56 -12.59 -6.43
CA GLY A 190 -0.12 -12.76 -5.05
C GLY A 190 1.38 -12.98 -4.89
N CYS A 191 2.20 -12.69 -5.91
CA CYS A 191 3.66 -12.80 -5.85
C CYS A 191 4.30 -11.57 -5.16
N ASP A 192 5.62 -11.61 -4.96
CA ASP A 192 6.36 -10.56 -4.31
C ASP A 192 6.24 -9.21 -5.02
N TYR A 193 6.16 -8.15 -4.21
CA TYR A 193 6.19 -6.79 -4.73
C TYR A 193 7.59 -6.43 -5.26
N PRO A 194 7.67 -5.58 -6.31
CA PRO A 194 8.95 -5.12 -6.83
C PRO A 194 9.79 -4.42 -5.76
N ASN A 195 11.08 -4.69 -5.68
CA ASN A 195 12.00 -3.99 -4.77
C ASN A 195 11.98 -2.48 -4.97
N ALA A 196 11.87 -2.02 -6.21
CA ALA A 196 11.78 -0.61 -6.57
C ALA A 196 10.56 0.08 -5.95
N LEU A 197 9.49 -0.65 -5.63
CA LEU A 197 8.32 -0.11 -4.93
C LEU A 197 8.68 0.27 -3.49
N LEU A 198 9.29 -0.66 -2.75
CA LEU A 198 9.76 -0.41 -1.38
C LEU A 198 10.78 0.73 -1.34
N GLU A 199 11.78 0.68 -2.22
CA GLU A 199 12.81 1.71 -2.32
C GLU A 199 12.22 3.10 -2.56
N THR A 200 11.28 3.21 -3.51
CA THR A 200 10.64 4.48 -3.83
C THR A 200 9.83 4.99 -2.64
N MET A 201 9.04 4.17 -1.99
CA MET A 201 8.22 4.59 -0.84
C MET A 201 9.08 5.01 0.36
N VAL A 202 10.12 4.24 0.70
CA VAL A 202 11.08 4.59 1.77
C VAL A 202 11.78 5.92 1.45
N ARG A 203 12.26 6.09 0.22
CA ARG A 203 12.88 7.34 -0.23
C ARG A 203 11.91 8.52 -0.13
N ARG A 204 10.64 8.35 -0.55
CA ARG A 204 9.62 9.40 -0.47
C ARG A 204 9.38 9.84 0.98
N VAL A 205 9.24 8.89 1.90
CA VAL A 205 9.08 9.19 3.33
C VAL A 205 10.27 9.96 3.89
N ARG A 206 11.48 9.69 3.43
CA ARG A 206 12.71 10.35 3.93
C ARG A 206 12.92 11.76 3.36
N ILE A 207 12.58 11.97 2.09
CA ILE A 207 12.88 13.21 1.35
C ILE A 207 11.74 14.22 1.43
N ASP A 208 10.48 13.77 1.36
CA ASP A 208 9.35 14.67 1.36
C ASP A 208 9.21 15.40 2.70
N SER A 209 8.75 16.64 2.65
CA SER A 209 8.55 17.48 3.81
C SER A 209 7.06 17.71 4.10
N GLY A 210 6.76 18.08 5.34
CA GLY A 210 5.41 18.45 5.77
C GLY A 210 4.50 17.27 6.14
N ARG A 211 3.23 17.55 6.43
CA ARG A 211 2.24 16.56 6.94
C ARG A 211 1.96 15.43 5.95
N LYS A 212 2.07 15.68 4.65
CA LYS A 212 1.84 14.68 3.59
C LYS A 212 3.00 13.68 3.41
N LYS A 213 4.08 13.82 4.17
CA LYS A 213 5.26 12.96 4.10
C LYS A 213 4.93 11.51 4.42
N MET A 214 4.06 11.30 5.40
CA MET A 214 3.61 9.99 5.85
C MET A 214 2.08 9.95 5.84
N ASN A 215 1.54 8.94 5.20
CA ASN A 215 0.12 8.65 5.14
C ASN A 215 -0.10 7.14 5.11
N ASP A 216 -1.34 6.70 5.32
CA ASP A 216 -1.72 5.30 5.39
C ASP A 216 -1.30 4.52 4.13
N VAL A 217 -1.42 5.12 2.95
CA VAL A 217 -1.08 4.49 1.67
C VAL A 217 0.42 4.16 1.59
N ARG A 218 1.29 5.15 1.85
CA ARG A 218 2.76 4.93 1.80
C ARG A 218 3.22 3.90 2.79
N ILE A 219 2.75 4.03 4.03
CA ILE A 219 3.17 3.15 5.12
C ILE A 219 2.58 1.75 4.92
N GLY A 220 1.33 1.66 4.47
CA GLY A 220 0.71 0.39 4.09
C GLY A 220 1.48 -0.34 3.00
N VAL A 221 1.91 0.37 1.94
CA VAL A 221 2.73 -0.22 0.87
C VAL A 221 4.09 -0.70 1.41
N ILE A 222 4.75 0.08 2.28
CA ILE A 222 6.01 -0.35 2.91
C ILE A 222 5.77 -1.63 3.71
N LYS A 223 4.75 -1.66 4.58
CA LYS A 223 4.39 -2.84 5.37
C LYS A 223 4.10 -4.05 4.47
N ALA A 224 3.28 -3.89 3.43
CA ALA A 224 2.95 -4.95 2.50
C ALA A 224 4.20 -5.55 1.81
N CYS A 225 5.12 -4.70 1.35
CA CYS A 225 6.39 -5.13 0.76
C CYS A 225 7.26 -5.91 1.74
N LEU A 226 7.27 -5.51 3.02
CA LEU A 226 8.04 -6.17 4.06
C LEU A 226 7.42 -7.53 4.41
N ASN A 227 6.11 -7.59 4.62
CA ASN A 227 5.42 -8.81 5.05
C ASN A 227 5.49 -9.93 4.01
N ARG A 228 5.41 -9.63 2.71
CA ARG A 228 5.54 -10.65 1.67
C ARG A 228 6.92 -11.32 1.63
N LYS A 229 7.97 -10.60 2.05
CA LYS A 229 9.35 -11.12 2.08
C LYS A 229 9.73 -11.77 3.41
N ASN A 230 8.99 -11.45 4.48
CA ASN A 230 9.26 -11.96 5.81
C ASN A 230 8.44 -13.22 6.07
N VAL A 231 9.04 -14.38 5.88
CA VAL A 231 8.46 -15.64 6.31
C VAL A 231 8.65 -15.74 7.83
N GLY A 232 7.57 -15.57 8.60
CA GLY A 232 7.54 -15.83 10.03
C GLY A 232 7.41 -14.63 10.98
N GLU A 233 7.66 -13.40 10.54
CA GLU A 233 7.52 -12.19 11.35
C GLU A 233 6.66 -11.14 10.62
N GLU A 234 5.35 -11.31 10.67
CA GLU A 234 4.43 -10.35 10.06
C GLU A 234 4.30 -9.09 10.91
N ILE A 235 4.52 -7.92 10.29
CA ILE A 235 4.22 -6.63 10.91
C ILE A 235 2.69 -6.50 10.99
N LYS A 236 2.17 -6.36 12.21
CA LYS A 236 0.73 -6.29 12.50
C LYS A 236 0.09 -5.00 11.98
N VAL A 237 -1.23 -4.98 11.97
CA VAL A 237 -2.02 -3.84 11.44
C VAL A 237 -1.89 -2.58 12.30
N ALA A 238 -1.72 -2.69 13.62
CA ALA A 238 -1.55 -1.55 14.54
C ALA A 238 -0.27 -1.71 15.35
N LEU A 239 -0.03 -0.79 16.28
CA LEU A 239 1.15 -0.83 17.16
C LEU A 239 1.29 -2.19 17.84
N ASP A 240 2.37 -2.88 17.51
CA ASP A 240 2.76 -4.12 18.18
C ASP A 240 3.75 -3.82 19.29
N LYS A 241 3.25 -3.87 20.52
CA LYS A 241 4.09 -3.66 21.71
C LYS A 241 5.05 -4.82 21.95
N GLU A 242 4.71 -6.02 21.48
CA GLU A 242 5.52 -7.24 21.68
C GLU A 242 6.59 -7.44 20.59
N ASN A 243 6.59 -6.60 19.57
CA ASN A 243 7.59 -6.65 18.52
C ASN A 243 9.00 -6.40 19.10
N THR A 244 9.96 -7.26 18.73
CA THR A 244 11.37 -7.22 19.19
C THR A 244 12.34 -6.81 18.09
N ASN A 245 11.85 -6.53 16.88
CA ASN A 245 12.69 -6.09 15.77
C ASN A 245 13.36 -4.75 16.11
N GLN A 246 14.69 -4.68 16.05
CA GLN A 246 15.46 -3.51 16.46
C GLN A 246 15.12 -2.26 15.66
N ALA A 247 14.91 -2.38 14.35
CA ALA A 247 14.58 -1.24 13.49
C ALA A 247 13.18 -0.71 13.80
N TYR A 248 12.21 -1.60 13.97
CA TYR A 248 10.85 -1.24 14.39
C TYR A 248 10.86 -0.53 15.76
N LEU A 249 11.61 -1.06 16.74
CA LEU A 249 11.76 -0.47 18.08
C LEU A 249 12.43 0.90 18.02
N CYS A 250 13.46 1.08 17.19
CA CYS A 250 14.06 2.39 16.94
C CYS A 250 13.05 3.39 16.36
N GLY A 251 12.18 2.95 15.45
CA GLY A 251 11.09 3.76 14.92
C GLY A 251 10.13 4.20 16.02
N ARG A 252 9.69 3.28 16.88
CA ARG A 252 8.86 3.57 18.05
C ARG A 252 9.51 4.58 18.98
N LEU A 253 10.78 4.35 19.34
CA LEU A 253 11.54 5.25 20.20
C LEU A 253 11.63 6.66 19.62
N PHE A 254 11.86 6.77 18.31
CA PHE A 254 11.91 8.06 17.63
C PHE A 254 10.57 8.82 17.75
N ALA A 255 9.44 8.14 17.57
CA ALA A 255 8.10 8.73 17.73
C ALA A 255 7.85 9.21 19.16
N ILE A 256 8.29 8.44 20.16
CA ILE A 256 8.16 8.81 21.58
C ILE A 256 8.98 10.07 21.88
N LEU A 257 10.23 10.11 21.41
CA LEU A 257 11.13 11.27 21.61
C LEU A 257 10.63 12.53 20.90
N GLU A 258 10.08 12.40 19.70
CA GLU A 258 9.45 13.53 18.99
C GLU A 258 8.24 14.06 19.75
N ARG A 259 7.35 13.17 20.20
CA ARG A 259 6.15 13.55 20.96
C ARG A 259 6.49 14.23 22.27
N LEU A 260 7.51 13.72 22.98
CA LEU A 260 8.03 14.33 24.20
C LEU A 260 8.59 15.73 23.92
N GLN A 261 9.33 15.95 22.82
CA GLN A 261 9.81 17.28 22.44
C GLN A 261 8.66 18.24 22.17
N GLN A 262 7.65 17.79 21.42
CA GLN A 262 6.47 18.61 21.12
C GLN A 262 5.73 19.03 22.38
N GLU A 263 5.52 18.13 23.33
CA GLU A 263 4.88 18.44 24.61
C GLU A 263 5.75 19.39 25.46
N ALA A 264 7.03 19.13 25.57
CA ALA A 264 7.98 19.99 26.32
C ALA A 264 8.03 21.43 25.80
N SER A 265 7.60 21.64 24.53
CA SER A 265 7.53 22.97 23.90
C SER A 265 6.10 23.49 23.74
N ASN A 266 5.11 22.88 24.41
CA ASN A 266 3.70 23.21 24.28
C ASN A 266 3.21 23.23 22.82
N TYR A 267 3.72 22.32 21.99
CA TYR A 267 3.42 22.19 20.56
C TYR A 267 3.67 23.45 19.71
N SER A 268 4.53 24.34 20.19
CA SER A 268 4.81 25.64 19.54
C SER A 268 5.93 25.59 18.50
N LEU A 269 6.57 24.42 18.31
CA LEU A 269 7.72 24.29 17.41
C LEU A 269 7.32 24.29 15.94
N ASN A 270 7.96 25.13 15.14
CA ASN A 270 7.86 25.07 13.68
C ASN A 270 8.62 23.87 13.06
N ARG A 271 9.63 23.35 13.74
CA ARG A 271 10.43 22.19 13.35
C ARG A 271 10.66 21.28 14.54
N THR A 272 10.45 19.99 14.35
CA THR A 272 10.69 18.97 15.38
C THR A 272 11.99 18.20 15.11
N VAL A 273 12.36 17.30 16.03
CA VAL A 273 13.46 16.34 15.82
C VAL A 273 13.26 15.52 14.53
N LYS A 274 12.02 15.34 14.08
CA LYS A 274 11.69 14.67 12.82
C LYS A 274 12.30 15.39 11.62
N ASP A 275 12.17 16.71 11.57
CA ASP A 275 12.71 17.49 10.43
C ASP A 275 14.24 17.47 10.39
N ALA A 276 14.88 17.40 11.55
CA ALA A 276 16.35 17.43 11.65
C ALA A 276 16.99 16.05 11.57
N TYR A 277 16.38 15.02 12.16
CA TYR A 277 17.08 13.75 12.43
C TYR A 277 16.40 12.51 11.81
N PHE A 278 15.16 12.58 11.32
CA PHE A 278 14.44 11.39 10.84
C PHE A 278 15.21 10.63 9.76
N ALA A 279 15.70 11.33 8.74
CA ALA A 279 16.44 10.70 7.65
C ALA A 279 17.73 10.01 8.12
N SER A 280 18.45 10.63 9.08
CA SER A 280 19.67 10.06 9.65
C SER A 280 19.36 8.92 10.63
N ALA A 281 18.34 9.07 11.48
CA ALA A 281 17.91 8.04 12.42
C ALA A 281 17.45 6.77 11.72
N SER A 282 16.76 6.93 10.58
CA SER A 282 16.32 5.80 9.75
C SER A 282 17.43 5.08 8.99
N THR A 283 18.68 5.57 9.02
CA THR A 283 19.83 4.98 8.32
C THR A 283 20.99 4.63 9.24
N ARG A 284 21.27 5.50 10.20
CA ARG A 284 22.40 5.38 11.13
C ARG A 284 21.96 5.65 12.57
N PRO A 285 21.20 4.72 13.17
CA PRO A 285 20.62 4.93 14.51
C PRO A 285 21.66 5.17 15.59
N LEU A 286 22.79 4.48 15.57
CA LEU A 286 23.86 4.64 16.56
C LEU A 286 24.39 6.07 16.65
N LEU A 287 24.41 6.82 15.53
CA LEU A 287 24.86 8.21 15.53
C LEU A 287 23.83 9.21 16.07
N VAL A 288 22.56 8.86 16.04
CA VAL A 288 21.46 9.79 16.31
C VAL A 288 20.83 9.56 17.69
N PHE A 289 20.50 8.33 18.03
CA PHE A 289 19.74 8.04 19.25
C PHE A 289 20.43 8.46 20.55
N PRO A 290 21.74 8.27 20.76
CA PRO A 290 22.39 8.75 21.97
C PRO A 290 22.24 10.27 22.17
N LYS A 291 22.29 11.05 21.08
CA LYS A 291 22.07 12.50 21.12
C LYS A 291 20.64 12.86 21.50
N LEU A 292 19.66 12.19 20.89
CA LEU A 292 18.24 12.44 21.16
C LEU A 292 17.85 12.04 22.59
N ILE A 293 18.35 10.93 23.10
CA ILE A 293 18.12 10.48 24.50
C ILE A 293 18.75 11.46 25.47
N ASN A 294 19.95 11.95 25.18
CA ASN A 294 20.61 12.95 26.02
C ASN A 294 19.79 14.26 26.06
N LEU A 295 19.30 14.73 24.91
CA LEU A 295 18.41 15.91 24.85
C LEU A 295 17.09 15.66 25.62
N ALA A 296 16.50 14.48 25.52
CA ALA A 296 15.30 14.13 26.25
C ALA A 296 15.54 14.22 27.77
N ASN A 297 16.63 13.63 28.29
CA ASN A 297 16.96 13.61 29.70
C ASN A 297 17.35 15.00 30.24
N GLN A 298 18.15 15.75 29.49
CA GLN A 298 18.65 17.05 29.95
C GLN A 298 17.59 18.15 29.89
N SER A 299 16.68 18.12 28.91
CA SER A 299 15.76 19.21 28.64
C SER A 299 14.30 18.81 28.58
N TYR A 300 13.91 17.85 27.74
CA TYR A 300 12.50 17.64 27.43
C TYR A 300 11.69 17.07 28.58
N LEU A 301 12.23 16.05 29.28
CA LEU A 301 11.56 15.45 30.44
C LEU A 301 11.35 16.43 31.60
N LYS A 302 12.23 17.43 31.73
CA LYS A 302 12.13 18.46 32.78
C LYS A 302 11.01 19.47 32.51
N LYS A 303 10.58 19.60 31.24
CA LYS A 303 9.58 20.58 30.78
C LYS A 303 8.26 19.96 30.40
N ALA A 304 8.21 18.64 30.21
CA ALA A 304 7.02 17.92 29.83
C ALA A 304 5.98 17.92 30.97
N GLN A 305 4.72 17.94 30.62
CA GLN A 305 3.61 17.86 31.55
C GLN A 305 3.51 16.47 32.21
N TYR A 306 3.82 15.40 31.44
CA TYR A 306 3.74 14.01 31.90
C TYR A 306 5.09 13.26 31.78
N PRO A 307 6.15 13.68 32.49
CA PRO A 307 7.50 13.11 32.31
C PRO A 307 7.56 11.61 32.66
N MET A 308 6.83 11.16 33.68
CA MET A 308 6.79 9.75 34.08
C MET A 308 6.20 8.83 33.00
N PHE A 309 5.21 9.30 32.28
CA PHE A 309 4.63 8.57 31.15
C PHE A 309 5.66 8.32 30.04
N TYR A 310 6.38 9.36 29.64
CA TYR A 310 7.43 9.20 28.61
C TYR A 310 8.60 8.37 29.08
N ASN A 311 9.05 8.55 30.32
CA ASN A 311 10.10 7.71 30.90
C ASN A 311 9.74 6.22 30.87
N LYS A 312 8.51 5.88 31.20
CA LYS A 312 8.02 4.50 31.13
C LYS A 312 8.05 3.98 29.69
N LEU A 313 7.53 4.73 28.72
CA LEU A 313 7.53 4.33 27.30
C LEU A 313 8.95 4.17 26.74
N ILE A 314 9.86 5.11 27.05
CA ILE A 314 11.27 5.02 26.66
C ILE A 314 11.90 3.77 27.27
N GLY A 315 11.69 3.54 28.57
CA GLY A 315 12.20 2.37 29.28
C GLY A 315 11.71 1.05 28.68
N GLU A 316 10.41 0.92 28.39
CA GLU A 316 9.83 -0.26 27.75
C GLU A 316 10.50 -0.60 26.41
N VAL A 317 10.76 0.42 25.59
CA VAL A 317 11.42 0.21 24.29
C VAL A 317 12.91 -0.07 24.46
N MET A 318 13.60 0.64 25.36
CA MET A 318 15.03 0.45 25.62
C MET A 318 15.36 -0.93 26.18
N VAL A 319 14.51 -1.49 27.05
CA VAL A 319 14.66 -2.88 27.54
C VAL A 319 14.61 -3.88 26.39
N LYS A 320 13.72 -3.68 25.41
CA LYS A 320 13.61 -4.57 24.24
C LYS A 320 14.76 -4.37 23.24
N LEU A 321 15.42 -3.20 23.22
CA LEU A 321 16.61 -2.91 22.41
C LEU A 321 17.91 -3.50 22.98
N ASN A 322 17.84 -4.51 23.76
CA ASN A 322 18.84 -5.23 24.56
C ASN A 322 20.29 -5.35 23.98
N GLY A 323 20.69 -4.70 23.00
CA GLY A 323 22.03 -4.71 22.42
C GLY A 323 22.51 -3.33 21.99
N GLY A 324 21.72 -2.30 22.28
CA GLY A 324 22.01 -0.95 21.82
C GLY A 324 21.50 -0.68 20.43
N PHE A 325 22.04 0.36 19.81
CA PHE A 325 21.61 0.82 18.49
C PHE A 325 22.49 0.24 17.38
N PRO A 326 21.92 -0.31 16.30
CA PRO A 326 22.67 -0.72 15.12
C PRO A 326 23.43 0.46 14.48
N ASP A 327 24.56 0.16 13.86
CA ASP A 327 25.36 1.20 13.18
C ASP A 327 24.64 1.72 11.93
N HIS A 328 24.06 0.83 11.14
CA HIS A 328 23.31 1.19 9.93
C HIS A 328 22.10 0.28 9.72
N PHE A 329 21.12 0.79 8.98
CA PHE A 329 19.94 0.05 8.54
C PHE A 329 19.96 -0.20 7.03
N SER A 330 19.73 -1.46 6.64
CA SER A 330 19.39 -1.87 5.28
C SER A 330 18.06 -1.25 4.81
N LEU A 331 17.74 -1.35 3.53
CA LEU A 331 16.46 -0.87 3.01
C LEU A 331 15.25 -1.49 3.73
N LYS A 332 15.32 -2.79 4.05
CA LYS A 332 14.30 -3.51 4.82
C LYS A 332 14.13 -2.87 6.20
N GLU A 333 15.21 -2.72 6.94
CA GLU A 333 15.21 -2.14 8.28
C GLU A 333 14.78 -0.67 8.29
N GLN A 334 15.11 0.10 7.25
CA GLN A 334 14.58 1.46 7.08
C GLN A 334 13.05 1.46 6.94
N GLY A 335 12.49 0.49 6.22
CA GLY A 335 11.05 0.28 6.14
C GLY A 335 10.44 -0.08 7.49
N GLU A 336 11.03 -1.01 8.22
CA GLU A 336 10.60 -1.43 9.56
C GLU A 336 10.64 -0.26 10.56
N PHE A 337 11.69 0.54 10.53
CA PHE A 337 11.79 1.79 11.30
C PHE A 337 10.63 2.75 10.99
N ILE A 338 10.34 2.98 9.71
CA ILE A 338 9.26 3.87 9.29
C ILE A 338 7.90 3.38 9.78
N VAL A 339 7.63 2.07 9.68
CA VAL A 339 6.37 1.49 10.16
C VAL A 339 6.26 1.61 11.68
N GLY A 340 7.32 1.28 12.42
CA GLY A 340 7.35 1.39 13.88
C GLY A 340 7.10 2.83 14.37
N TYR A 341 7.72 3.79 13.70
CA TYR A 341 7.48 5.22 13.95
C TYR A 341 6.02 5.60 13.71
N TYR A 342 5.47 5.19 12.56
CA TYR A 342 4.11 5.54 12.18
C TYR A 342 3.07 4.96 13.15
N GLN A 343 3.16 3.67 13.45
CA GLN A 343 2.23 2.99 14.35
C GLN A 343 2.30 3.52 15.77
N GLN A 344 3.49 3.85 16.27
CA GLN A 344 3.62 4.49 17.59
C GLN A 344 2.97 5.86 17.62
N ASN A 345 3.10 6.64 16.55
CA ASN A 345 2.44 7.94 16.44
C ASN A 345 0.91 7.82 16.40
N GLN A 346 0.37 6.88 15.61
CA GLN A 346 -1.07 6.64 15.55
C GLN A 346 -1.64 6.26 16.91
N ALA A 347 -0.91 5.42 17.68
CA ALA A 347 -1.34 5.02 19.02
C ALA A 347 -1.49 6.19 20.02
N PHE A 348 -0.75 7.28 19.84
CA PHE A 348 -0.96 8.49 20.64
C PHE A 348 -2.27 9.22 20.31
N TYR A 349 -2.67 9.20 19.04
CA TYR A 349 -3.93 9.83 18.61
C TYR A 349 -5.14 8.97 18.94
N GLU A 350 -5.04 7.63 18.84
CA GLU A 350 -6.13 6.72 19.22
C GLU A 350 -6.53 6.89 20.69
N LYS A 351 -5.56 7.00 21.59
CA LYS A 351 -5.82 7.24 23.02
C LYS A 351 -6.55 8.56 23.27
N LYS A 352 -6.09 9.63 22.62
CA LYS A 352 -6.73 10.93 22.76
C LYS A 352 -8.19 10.92 22.32
N ASN A 353 -8.47 10.28 21.18
CA ASN A 353 -9.84 10.16 20.68
C ASN A 353 -10.75 9.30 21.59
N GLN A 354 -10.20 8.36 22.34
CA GLN A 354 -10.94 7.59 23.33
C GLN A 354 -11.24 8.42 24.59
N GLU A 355 -10.26 9.15 25.10
CA GLU A 355 -10.42 10.06 26.23
C GLU A 355 -11.45 11.17 25.89
N ASP A 356 -11.34 11.81 24.72
CA ASP A 356 -12.29 12.83 24.27
C ASP A 356 -13.73 12.27 24.14
N ARG A 357 -13.91 11.01 23.69
CA ARG A 357 -15.23 10.36 23.60
C ARG A 357 -15.78 9.94 24.95
N GLU A 358 -14.93 9.59 25.91
CA GLU A 358 -15.34 9.28 27.29
C GLU A 358 -15.79 10.56 28.01
N ASP A 359 -15.06 11.67 27.85
CA ASP A 359 -15.44 12.98 28.41
C ASP A 359 -16.75 13.50 27.81
N GLU A 360 -17.00 13.32 26.51
CA GLU A 360 -18.28 13.67 25.89
C GLU A 360 -19.44 12.80 26.42
N ARG A 361 -19.20 11.52 26.75
CA ARG A 361 -20.22 10.63 27.31
C ARG A 361 -20.56 10.95 28.77
N TYR A 362 -19.56 11.39 29.54
CA TYR A 362 -19.75 11.74 30.97
C TYR A 362 -20.03 13.22 31.18
N GLY A 363 -19.79 14.09 30.20
CA GLY A 363 -20.02 15.55 30.27
C GLY A 363 -21.45 15.99 30.00
N THR A 364 -22.38 15.15 29.60
CA THR A 364 -23.80 15.49 29.35
C THR A 364 -24.70 15.35 30.59
N GLY A 365 -24.12 15.27 31.76
CA GLY A 365 -24.81 15.11 33.04
C GLY A 365 -24.64 16.31 34.00
N LYS A 366 -24.81 17.58 33.48
CA LYS A 366 -25.04 18.75 34.33
C LYS A 366 -26.03 19.73 33.68
#